data_f61ddaff95edc2f733cfa3af9420eb85
#
_entry.id   f61ddaff95edc2f733cfa3af9420eb85
#
_cell.length_a   1.000
_cell.length_b   1.000
_cell.length_c   1.000
_cell.angle_alpha   90.00
_cell.angle_beta   90.00
_cell.angle_gamma   90.00
#
_symmetry.space_group_name_H-M   'P 1'
#
loop_
_entity.id
_entity.type
_entity.pdbx_description
1 polymer ?
#
loop_
_entity_poly.entity_id
_entity_poly.type
_entity_poly.pdbx_seq_one_letter_code
_entity_poly.pdbx_strand_id
1 'polypeptide(L)'
;MLSNYNKDKGGKGQLMSKNKLLFLPFIVAIIVTLIFLAAQIPSAKVNPKHLPVALVNEDSGEMAALIIKNLKDNAPDAVEFIEYHSVKEMKKGMNDRKTYGGLVIPSTFSEQLAAIQTDNTPVYLDIYINEGVNTNVATSMETSLNQIVSTISSNASKQIIAQLQQVADQMGETVGAQLAKMNEQGGKKEEAADLTTMISPVQPTKVELLANPITATVTKVNEVGKLGSVPSALFVPLWIASIIGAVMLYLAGTKRPFENRIELTKFQLIQSLIPIIFGFFTGYLITWYSTWMLGYEFESFNTVALFASIAVIAFVYMILSFVVWLRLPVLAFFALFIFFGLPLIQLVPEMIPSFYGNYILPWLPIRFLVDGIKEILFFGEGVMNDYTVVLIWIAIGGFLLLWVRNLIKKVESKKE
;
A
#
# COMPACT_ATOMS: atom_id res chain seq x y z
N MET A 1 -5.91 15.36 81.01
CA MET A 1 -6.77 14.78 79.95
C MET A 1 -6.61 15.55 78.64
N LEU A 2 -5.41 15.96 78.19
CA LEU A 2 -5.21 16.74 76.96
C LEU A 2 -3.95 16.27 76.16
N SER A 3 -3.57 14.99 76.30
CA SER A 3 -2.33 14.47 75.63
C SER A 3 -2.59 13.46 74.50
N ASN A 4 -3.83 13.07 74.19
CA ASN A 4 -4.14 12.02 73.21
C ASN A 4 -4.80 12.48 71.91
N TYR A 5 -4.93 13.82 71.69
CA TYR A 5 -5.63 14.31 70.47
C TYR A 5 -4.74 14.61 69.26
N ASN A 6 -3.40 14.52 69.37
CA ASN A 6 -2.50 14.90 68.30
C ASN A 6 -1.81 13.72 67.58
N LYS A 7 -2.16 12.46 67.86
CA LYS A 7 -1.53 11.29 67.23
C LYS A 7 -2.22 10.79 65.98
N ASP A 8 -3.45 11.25 65.70
CA ASP A 8 -4.28 10.68 64.62
C ASP A 8 -4.22 11.46 63.29
N LYS A 9 -3.65 12.67 63.24
CA LYS A 9 -3.49 13.44 62.01
C LYS A 9 -2.22 13.07 61.20
N GLY A 10 -1.24 12.44 61.82
CA GLY A 10 -0.01 11.99 61.13
C GLY A 10 -0.15 10.68 60.35
N GLY A 11 -1.13 9.82 60.73
CA GLY A 11 -1.31 8.51 60.16
C GLY A 11 -1.97 8.51 58.76
N LYS A 12 -2.93 9.41 58.54
CA LYS A 12 -3.64 9.47 57.26
C LYS A 12 -2.79 10.05 56.12
N GLY A 13 -1.93 11.01 56.41
CA GLY A 13 -1.01 11.58 55.40
C GLY A 13 0.11 10.62 55.02
N GLN A 14 0.57 9.78 55.94
CA GLN A 14 1.59 8.78 55.71
C GLN A 14 1.08 7.55 54.93
N LEU A 15 -0.18 7.17 55.11
CA LEU A 15 -0.83 6.10 54.33
C LEU A 15 -1.03 6.49 52.84
N MET A 16 -1.35 7.73 52.53
CA MET A 16 -1.45 8.22 51.17
C MET A 16 -0.07 8.38 50.47
N SER A 17 0.95 8.78 51.22
CA SER A 17 2.32 8.93 50.71
C SER A 17 2.98 7.58 50.36
N LYS A 18 2.64 6.49 51.06
CA LYS A 18 3.18 5.14 50.80
C LYS A 18 2.48 4.41 49.64
N ASN A 19 1.35 4.89 49.15
CA ASN A 19 0.55 4.22 48.09
C ASN A 19 0.62 4.94 46.72
N LYS A 20 1.71 5.64 46.41
CA LYS A 20 1.92 6.22 45.05
C LYS A 20 1.80 5.17 43.93
N LEU A 21 2.11 3.92 44.22
CA LEU A 21 1.94 2.78 43.30
C LEU A 21 0.47 2.51 42.92
N LEU A 22 -0.53 2.94 43.74
CA LEU A 22 -1.95 2.78 43.39
C LEU A 22 -2.38 3.70 42.23
N PHE A 23 -1.71 4.80 42.00
CA PHE A 23 -1.97 5.71 40.88
C PHE A 23 -1.20 5.33 39.62
N LEU A 24 -0.17 4.48 39.72
CA LEU A 24 0.63 4.04 38.59
C LEU A 24 -0.21 3.40 37.46
N PRO A 25 -1.21 2.52 37.74
CA PRO A 25 -2.06 1.97 36.67
C PRO A 25 -2.81 3.03 35.88
N PHE A 26 -3.27 4.11 36.51
CA PHE A 26 -3.97 5.21 35.82
C PHE A 26 -3.01 6.00 34.92
N ILE A 27 -1.81 6.29 35.41
CA ILE A 27 -0.79 6.99 34.62
C ILE A 27 -0.38 6.13 33.42
N VAL A 28 -0.13 4.84 33.66
CA VAL A 28 0.21 3.88 32.58
C VAL A 28 -0.93 3.76 31.58
N ALA A 29 -2.18 3.67 32.05
CA ALA A 29 -3.34 3.61 31.18
C ALA A 29 -3.47 4.85 30.27
N ILE A 30 -3.28 6.06 30.82
CA ILE A 30 -3.31 7.31 30.04
C ILE A 30 -2.22 7.29 28.97
N ILE A 31 -0.98 6.97 29.34
CA ILE A 31 0.15 6.94 28.40
C ILE A 31 -0.07 5.90 27.31
N VAL A 32 -0.46 4.68 27.69
CA VAL A 32 -0.68 3.57 26.76
C VAL A 32 -1.83 3.90 25.82
N THR A 33 -2.96 4.42 26.32
CA THR A 33 -4.10 4.81 25.49
C THR A 33 -3.70 5.91 24.50
N LEU A 34 -2.94 6.91 24.95
CA LEU A 34 -2.45 7.99 24.09
C LEU A 34 -1.55 7.45 22.96
N ILE A 35 -0.61 6.54 23.29
CA ILE A 35 0.26 5.92 22.31
C ILE A 35 -0.54 5.09 21.30
N PHE A 36 -1.50 4.29 21.76
CA PHE A 36 -2.33 3.46 20.87
C PHE A 36 -3.24 4.28 19.96
N LEU A 37 -3.82 5.37 20.46
CA LEU A 37 -4.60 6.29 19.63
C LEU A 37 -3.70 7.03 18.63
N ALA A 38 -2.51 7.45 19.04
CA ALA A 38 -1.54 8.05 18.12
C ALA A 38 -1.15 7.09 17.00
N ALA A 39 -0.97 5.79 17.30
CA ALA A 39 -0.67 4.78 16.29
C ALA A 39 -1.77 4.61 15.22
N GLN A 40 -3.03 5.00 15.52
CA GLN A 40 -4.14 4.93 14.56
C GLN A 40 -4.28 6.20 13.70
N ILE A 41 -3.56 7.28 14.00
CA ILE A 41 -3.67 8.53 13.22
C ILE A 41 -3.43 8.32 11.72
N PRO A 42 -2.42 7.54 11.28
CA PRO A 42 -2.19 7.33 9.85
C PRO A 42 -3.39 6.73 9.12
N SER A 43 -4.05 5.72 9.71
CA SER A 43 -5.23 5.09 9.11
C SER A 43 -6.51 5.92 9.23
N ALA A 44 -6.62 6.74 10.29
CA ALA A 44 -7.78 7.60 10.51
C ALA A 44 -7.77 8.87 9.63
N LYS A 45 -6.59 9.32 9.20
CA LYS A 45 -6.38 10.54 8.40
C LYS A 45 -5.77 10.21 7.04
N VAL A 46 -6.25 9.15 6.41
CA VAL A 46 -5.83 8.82 5.04
C VAL A 46 -6.30 9.93 4.11
N ASN A 47 -5.35 10.66 3.56
CA ASN A 47 -5.62 11.67 2.54
C ASN A 47 -4.61 11.42 1.40
N PRO A 48 -5.02 10.70 0.34
CA PRO A 48 -4.15 10.47 -0.79
C PRO A 48 -3.80 11.80 -1.44
N LYS A 49 -2.51 12.12 -1.48
CA LYS A 49 -1.99 13.30 -2.17
C LYS A 49 -0.84 12.87 -3.05
N HIS A 50 -0.85 13.40 -4.27
CA HIS A 50 0.24 13.19 -5.23
C HIS A 50 0.58 11.70 -5.45
N LEU A 51 -0.47 10.84 -5.54
CA LEU A 51 -0.24 9.45 -5.91
C LEU A 51 0.32 9.38 -7.33
N PRO A 52 1.50 8.80 -7.55
CA PRO A 52 2.14 8.77 -8.85
C PRO A 52 1.37 7.87 -9.83
N VAL A 53 0.93 8.48 -10.93
CA VAL A 53 0.24 7.84 -12.05
C VAL A 53 1.06 8.03 -13.32
N ALA A 54 1.33 6.95 -14.01
CA ALA A 54 2.01 7.01 -15.29
C ALA A 54 1.08 7.57 -16.38
N LEU A 55 1.59 8.45 -17.23
CA LEU A 55 0.92 8.94 -18.42
C LEU A 55 1.77 8.59 -19.64
N VAL A 56 1.18 7.82 -20.56
CA VAL A 56 1.82 7.46 -21.83
C VAL A 56 0.96 7.99 -22.96
N ASN A 57 1.58 8.74 -23.87
CA ASN A 57 0.96 9.18 -25.08
C ASN A 57 1.64 8.54 -26.27
N GLU A 58 0.93 7.66 -26.97
CA GLU A 58 1.40 7.06 -28.23
C GLU A 58 0.76 7.74 -29.45
N ASP A 59 -0.18 8.69 -29.23
CA ASP A 59 -0.88 9.42 -30.30
C ASP A 59 -0.22 10.78 -30.55
N SER A 60 -0.01 11.12 -31.82
CA SER A 60 0.55 12.40 -32.26
C SER A 60 -0.50 13.46 -32.63
N GLY A 61 -1.78 13.14 -32.50
CA GLY A 61 -2.89 14.01 -32.88
C GLY A 61 -3.14 15.15 -31.90
N GLU A 62 -3.76 16.23 -32.40
CA GLU A 62 -4.07 17.42 -31.62
C GLU A 62 -5.03 17.14 -30.45
N MET A 63 -5.97 16.19 -30.62
CA MET A 63 -6.93 15.85 -29.60
C MET A 63 -6.26 15.16 -28.39
N ALA A 64 -5.31 14.27 -28.63
CA ALA A 64 -4.51 13.67 -27.57
C ALA A 64 -3.68 14.72 -26.81
N ALA A 65 -3.04 15.66 -27.52
CA ALA A 65 -2.29 16.75 -26.91
C ALA A 65 -3.19 17.64 -26.04
N LEU A 66 -4.40 17.94 -26.48
CA LEU A 66 -5.38 18.73 -25.74
C LEU A 66 -5.82 18.02 -24.44
N ILE A 67 -6.08 16.72 -24.53
CA ILE A 67 -6.45 15.90 -23.36
C ILE A 67 -5.33 15.89 -22.35
N ILE A 68 -4.08 15.66 -22.77
CA ILE A 68 -2.92 15.64 -21.87
C ILE A 68 -2.76 16.99 -21.17
N LYS A 69 -2.89 18.10 -21.91
CA LYS A 69 -2.84 19.42 -21.34
C LYS A 69 -3.93 19.62 -20.28
N ASN A 70 -5.16 19.24 -20.59
CA ASN A 70 -6.29 19.36 -19.66
C ASN A 70 -6.10 18.46 -18.41
N LEU A 71 -5.54 17.25 -18.58
CA LEU A 71 -5.23 16.35 -17.47
C LEU A 71 -4.20 16.97 -16.52
N LYS A 72 -3.14 17.59 -17.07
CA LYS A 72 -2.11 18.23 -16.25
C LYS A 72 -2.62 19.50 -15.56
N ASP A 73 -3.37 20.31 -16.27
CA ASP A 73 -3.88 21.60 -15.76
C ASP A 73 -5.00 21.41 -14.70
N ASN A 74 -5.73 20.28 -14.74
CA ASN A 74 -6.88 20.00 -13.88
C ASN A 74 -6.73 18.67 -13.11
N ALA A 75 -5.49 18.22 -12.88
CA ALA A 75 -5.25 17.02 -12.10
C ALA A 75 -5.81 17.19 -10.67
N PRO A 76 -6.55 16.21 -10.15
CA PRO A 76 -6.94 16.22 -8.73
C PRO A 76 -5.71 16.21 -7.84
N ASP A 77 -5.74 16.92 -6.71
CA ASP A 77 -4.63 16.90 -5.70
C ASP A 77 -4.19 15.51 -5.27
N ALA A 78 -5.06 14.53 -5.45
CA ALA A 78 -4.80 13.13 -5.12
C ALA A 78 -3.84 12.42 -6.08
N VAL A 79 -3.61 12.97 -7.29
CA VAL A 79 -2.89 12.29 -8.37
C VAL A 79 -1.78 13.19 -8.92
N GLU A 80 -0.61 12.61 -9.15
CA GLU A 80 0.51 13.24 -9.85
C GLU A 80 0.86 12.45 -11.10
N PHE A 81 0.76 13.07 -12.28
CA PHE A 81 1.07 12.40 -13.54
C PHE A 81 2.57 12.42 -13.83
N ILE A 82 3.15 11.24 -14.05
CA ILE A 82 4.55 11.03 -14.47
C ILE A 82 4.55 10.54 -15.90
N GLU A 83 5.21 11.29 -16.80
CA GLU A 83 5.27 10.92 -18.21
C GLU A 83 6.25 9.79 -18.46
N TYR A 84 5.82 8.84 -19.30
CA TYR A 84 6.63 7.77 -19.84
C TYR A 84 6.54 7.75 -21.37
N HIS A 85 7.63 7.36 -22.03
CA HIS A 85 7.67 7.35 -23.50
C HIS A 85 7.03 6.11 -24.13
N SER A 86 6.78 5.06 -23.35
CA SER A 86 6.15 3.83 -23.85
C SER A 86 5.49 3.03 -22.75
N VAL A 87 4.52 2.18 -23.13
CA VAL A 87 3.87 1.21 -22.23
C VAL A 87 4.88 0.28 -21.56
N LYS A 88 5.97 -0.08 -22.28
CA LYS A 88 7.02 -0.95 -21.73
C LYS A 88 7.78 -0.26 -20.59
N GLU A 89 8.14 1.00 -20.76
CA GLU A 89 8.80 1.79 -19.73
C GLU A 89 7.89 2.04 -18.53
N MET A 90 6.61 2.35 -18.78
CA MET A 90 5.58 2.47 -17.75
C MET A 90 5.46 1.18 -16.92
N LYS A 91 5.32 0.00 -17.57
CA LYS A 91 5.25 -1.29 -16.87
C LYS A 91 6.49 -1.55 -16.02
N LYS A 92 7.67 -1.18 -16.50
CA LYS A 92 8.89 -1.23 -15.69
C LYS A 92 8.80 -0.30 -14.48
N GLY A 93 8.33 0.93 -14.66
CA GLY A 93 8.08 1.87 -13.55
C GLY A 93 7.09 1.33 -12.51
N MET A 94 6.06 0.60 -12.94
CA MET A 94 5.12 -0.09 -12.06
C MET A 94 5.79 -1.23 -11.28
N ASN A 95 6.63 -2.04 -11.93
CA ASN A 95 7.38 -3.08 -11.24
C ASN A 95 8.40 -2.50 -10.24
N ASP A 96 9.03 -1.38 -10.59
CA ASP A 96 9.91 -0.62 -9.69
C ASP A 96 9.13 0.14 -8.58
N ARG A 97 7.80 -0.02 -8.49
CA ARG A 97 6.88 0.65 -7.55
C ARG A 97 6.89 2.18 -7.63
N LYS A 98 7.27 2.74 -8.78
CA LYS A 98 7.31 4.20 -9.02
C LYS A 98 5.95 4.77 -9.32
N THR A 99 5.00 3.95 -9.80
CA THR A 99 3.65 4.36 -10.14
C THR A 99 2.62 3.29 -9.72
N TYR A 100 1.44 3.74 -9.29
CA TYR A 100 0.35 2.88 -8.80
C TYR A 100 -0.72 2.63 -9.84
N GLY A 101 -0.80 3.49 -10.83
CA GLY A 101 -1.68 3.37 -11.98
C GLY A 101 -1.02 3.96 -13.21
N GLY A 102 -1.65 3.79 -14.36
CA GLY A 102 -1.22 4.38 -15.62
C GLY A 102 -2.41 4.63 -16.54
N LEU A 103 -2.33 5.72 -17.28
CA LEU A 103 -3.25 6.06 -18.35
C LEU A 103 -2.46 6.11 -19.65
N VAL A 104 -2.92 5.33 -20.64
CA VAL A 104 -2.30 5.26 -21.98
C VAL A 104 -3.28 5.76 -23.01
N ILE A 105 -2.83 6.69 -23.84
CA ILE A 105 -3.55 7.16 -25.02
C ILE A 105 -2.96 6.40 -26.21
N PRO A 106 -3.76 5.46 -26.83
CA PRO A 106 -3.28 4.68 -27.96
C PRO A 106 -2.99 5.53 -29.19
N SER A 107 -2.10 5.07 -30.06
CA SER A 107 -1.68 5.80 -31.28
C SER A 107 -2.79 6.11 -32.28
N THR A 108 -3.92 5.39 -32.20
CA THR A 108 -5.09 5.56 -33.08
C THR A 108 -6.20 6.41 -32.45
N PHE A 109 -5.97 6.95 -31.25
CA PHE A 109 -7.01 7.62 -30.46
C PHE A 109 -7.63 8.82 -31.17
N SER A 110 -6.84 9.75 -31.69
CA SER A 110 -7.34 10.95 -32.38
C SER A 110 -8.06 10.61 -33.68
N GLU A 111 -7.56 9.62 -34.41
CA GLU A 111 -8.20 9.12 -35.63
C GLU A 111 -9.58 8.51 -35.35
N GLN A 112 -9.65 7.61 -34.37
CA GLN A 112 -10.89 6.98 -33.92
C GLN A 112 -11.90 8.00 -33.39
N LEU A 113 -11.44 9.01 -32.63
CA LEU A 113 -12.32 10.06 -32.11
C LEU A 113 -12.88 10.94 -33.24
N ALA A 114 -12.10 11.23 -34.26
CA ALA A 114 -12.58 11.95 -35.45
C ALA A 114 -13.56 11.11 -36.28
N ALA A 115 -13.34 9.80 -36.36
CA ALA A 115 -14.20 8.86 -37.10
C ALA A 115 -15.47 8.45 -36.33
N ILE A 116 -15.66 8.85 -35.09
CA ILE A 116 -16.78 8.40 -34.25
C ILE A 116 -18.14 8.69 -34.81
N GLN A 117 -18.25 9.74 -35.64
CA GLN A 117 -19.50 10.11 -36.33
C GLN A 117 -19.84 9.16 -37.47
N THR A 118 -18.86 8.49 -38.07
CA THR A 118 -18.98 7.57 -39.19
C THR A 118 -18.95 6.11 -38.75
N ASP A 119 -17.99 5.74 -37.86
CA ASP A 119 -17.66 4.37 -37.49
C ASP A 119 -18.44 3.89 -36.28
N ASN A 120 -19.34 4.44 -35.72
CA ASN A 120 -20.26 3.97 -34.69
C ASN A 120 -19.59 3.02 -33.63
N THR A 121 -18.29 3.24 -33.32
CA THR A 121 -17.50 2.46 -32.35
C THR A 121 -16.97 3.39 -31.26
N PRO A 122 -17.00 2.99 -29.99
CA PRO A 122 -16.41 3.78 -28.91
C PRO A 122 -14.87 3.81 -29.04
N VAL A 123 -14.27 4.91 -28.60
CA VAL A 123 -12.84 5.07 -28.51
C VAL A 123 -12.35 4.58 -27.15
N TYR A 124 -11.23 3.88 -27.10
CA TYR A 124 -10.71 3.29 -25.88
C TYR A 124 -9.48 4.06 -25.36
N LEU A 125 -9.43 4.26 -24.06
CA LEU A 125 -8.25 4.64 -23.32
C LEU A 125 -7.85 3.48 -22.41
N ASP A 126 -6.56 3.14 -22.37
CA ASP A 126 -6.13 2.02 -21.56
C ASP A 126 -5.71 2.51 -20.17
N ILE A 127 -6.30 1.90 -19.15
CA ILE A 127 -5.95 2.09 -17.75
C ILE A 127 -5.15 0.87 -17.27
N TYR A 128 -4.03 1.12 -16.65
CA TYR A 128 -3.22 0.11 -15.98
C TYR A 128 -3.26 0.32 -14.47
N ILE A 129 -3.47 -0.75 -13.69
CA ILE A 129 -3.55 -0.72 -12.23
C ILE A 129 -2.53 -1.66 -11.63
N ASN A 130 -1.65 -1.14 -10.77
CA ASN A 130 -0.64 -1.91 -10.06
C ASN A 130 -1.19 -2.48 -8.75
N GLU A 131 -1.75 -3.70 -8.78
CA GLU A 131 -2.35 -4.31 -7.59
C GLU A 131 -1.31 -4.72 -6.53
N GLY A 132 -0.11 -5.12 -6.96
CA GLY A 132 0.91 -5.69 -6.09
C GLY A 132 1.44 -4.73 -5.02
N VAL A 133 1.36 -3.43 -5.24
CA VAL A 133 1.81 -2.44 -4.25
C VAL A 133 0.90 -2.41 -3.04
N ASN A 134 -0.40 -2.22 -3.27
CA ASN A 134 -1.40 -2.17 -2.21
C ASN A 134 -2.81 -2.27 -2.79
N THR A 135 -3.58 -3.25 -2.38
CA THR A 135 -4.91 -3.53 -2.92
C THR A 135 -5.90 -2.37 -2.72
N ASN A 136 -5.85 -1.68 -1.56
CA ASN A 136 -6.74 -0.55 -1.28
C ASN A 136 -6.41 0.64 -2.20
N VAL A 137 -5.12 0.91 -2.40
CA VAL A 137 -4.65 1.96 -3.31
C VAL A 137 -5.01 1.62 -4.75
N ALA A 138 -4.84 0.36 -5.16
CA ALA A 138 -5.21 -0.12 -6.48
C ALA A 138 -6.71 0.14 -6.78
N THR A 139 -7.61 -0.22 -5.85
CA THR A 139 -9.04 0.02 -5.99
C THR A 139 -9.37 1.51 -6.05
N SER A 140 -8.74 2.33 -5.21
CA SER A 140 -8.92 3.78 -5.23
C SER A 140 -8.41 4.40 -6.54
N MET A 141 -7.29 3.89 -7.04
CA MET A 141 -6.68 4.35 -8.29
C MET A 141 -7.56 3.98 -9.50
N GLU A 142 -8.08 2.74 -9.54
CA GLU A 142 -9.02 2.30 -10.57
C GLU A 142 -10.25 3.20 -10.62
N THR A 143 -10.84 3.50 -9.46
CA THR A 143 -11.98 4.41 -9.36
C THR A 143 -11.64 5.82 -9.85
N SER A 144 -10.51 6.36 -9.43
CA SER A 144 -10.07 7.71 -9.82
C SER A 144 -9.76 7.82 -11.31
N LEU A 145 -9.08 6.83 -11.89
CA LEU A 145 -8.75 6.83 -13.31
C LEU A 145 -9.99 6.64 -14.19
N ASN A 146 -10.93 5.78 -13.78
CA ASN A 146 -12.22 5.65 -14.46
C ASN A 146 -13.02 6.97 -14.42
N GLN A 147 -13.00 7.69 -13.32
CA GLN A 147 -13.64 9.00 -13.21
C GLN A 147 -12.97 10.05 -14.11
N ILE A 148 -11.65 10.01 -14.21
CA ILE A 148 -10.89 10.86 -15.13
C ILE A 148 -11.30 10.57 -16.58
N VAL A 149 -11.34 9.30 -17.00
CA VAL A 149 -11.76 8.91 -18.35
C VAL A 149 -13.21 9.33 -18.61
N SER A 150 -14.11 9.16 -17.65
CA SER A 150 -15.50 9.62 -17.75
C SER A 150 -15.59 11.14 -17.94
N THR A 151 -14.75 11.90 -17.25
CA THR A 151 -14.67 13.37 -17.41
C THR A 151 -14.17 13.76 -18.79
N ILE A 152 -13.13 13.07 -19.29
CA ILE A 152 -12.61 13.24 -20.65
C ILE A 152 -13.70 12.93 -21.66
N SER A 153 -14.41 11.81 -21.50
CA SER A 153 -15.51 11.37 -22.34
C SER A 153 -16.63 12.41 -22.39
N SER A 154 -17.03 12.93 -21.23
CA SER A 154 -18.06 13.97 -21.13
C SER A 154 -17.67 15.27 -21.83
N ASN A 155 -16.39 15.68 -21.71
CA ASN A 155 -15.88 16.88 -22.39
C ASN A 155 -15.80 16.67 -23.91
N ALA A 156 -15.34 15.50 -24.35
CA ALA A 156 -15.35 15.14 -25.77
C ALA A 156 -16.78 15.11 -26.34
N SER A 157 -17.73 14.52 -25.60
CA SER A 157 -19.15 14.51 -25.96
C SER A 157 -19.69 15.92 -26.17
N LYS A 158 -19.43 16.85 -25.25
CA LYS A 158 -19.87 18.24 -25.38
C LYS A 158 -19.30 18.93 -26.62
N GLN A 159 -18.02 18.68 -26.93
CA GLN A 159 -17.36 19.27 -28.11
C GLN A 159 -17.97 18.66 -29.41
N ILE A 160 -18.18 17.35 -29.48
CA ILE A 160 -18.79 16.68 -30.63
C ILE A 160 -20.21 17.18 -30.85
N ILE A 161 -21.01 17.27 -29.78
CA ILE A 161 -22.40 17.77 -29.86
C ILE A 161 -22.41 19.24 -30.33
N ALA A 162 -21.54 20.10 -29.83
CA ALA A 162 -21.42 21.47 -30.24
C ALA A 162 -21.07 21.62 -31.76
N GLN A 163 -20.12 20.76 -32.22
CA GLN A 163 -19.79 20.72 -33.68
C GLN A 163 -20.96 20.24 -34.51
N LEU A 164 -21.69 19.21 -34.06
CA LEU A 164 -22.88 18.72 -34.76
C LEU A 164 -23.99 19.78 -34.84
N GLN A 165 -24.21 20.53 -33.76
CA GLN A 165 -25.15 21.64 -33.74
C GLN A 165 -24.75 22.73 -34.75
N GLN A 166 -23.48 23.11 -34.78
CA GLN A 166 -22.99 24.10 -35.74
C GLN A 166 -23.17 23.65 -37.19
N VAL A 167 -22.91 22.37 -37.50
CA VAL A 167 -23.13 21.79 -38.80
C VAL A 167 -24.64 21.77 -39.14
N ALA A 168 -25.48 21.39 -38.17
CA ALA A 168 -26.93 21.37 -38.35
C ALA A 168 -27.49 22.78 -38.63
N ASP A 169 -27.02 23.81 -37.92
CA ASP A 169 -27.42 25.19 -38.14
C ASP A 169 -26.99 25.67 -39.53
N GLN A 170 -25.76 25.40 -39.96
CA GLN A 170 -25.28 25.73 -41.31
C GLN A 170 -26.07 25.01 -42.41
N MET A 171 -26.39 23.73 -42.20
CA MET A 171 -27.24 22.98 -43.13
C MET A 171 -28.65 23.58 -43.15
N GLY A 172 -29.22 23.94 -42.02
CA GLY A 172 -30.51 24.59 -41.90
C GLY A 172 -30.57 25.92 -42.66
N GLU A 173 -29.56 26.76 -42.50
CA GLU A 173 -29.45 28.03 -43.26
C GLU A 173 -29.31 27.78 -44.76
N THR A 174 -28.49 26.80 -45.19
CA THR A 174 -28.27 26.46 -46.58
C THR A 174 -29.56 25.92 -47.23
N VAL A 175 -30.21 24.97 -46.54
CA VAL A 175 -31.50 24.39 -47.01
C VAL A 175 -32.59 25.46 -47.03
N GLY A 176 -32.66 26.33 -46.01
CA GLY A 176 -33.59 27.45 -45.96
C GLY A 176 -33.39 28.43 -47.13
N ALA A 177 -32.13 28.77 -47.43
CA ALA A 177 -31.81 29.64 -48.57
C ALA A 177 -32.13 28.99 -49.91
N GLN A 178 -31.93 27.69 -50.08
CA GLN A 178 -32.31 26.93 -51.28
C GLN A 178 -33.85 26.85 -51.45
N LEU A 179 -34.57 26.56 -50.35
CA LEU A 179 -36.03 26.56 -50.37
C LEU A 179 -36.63 27.93 -50.70
N ALA A 180 -36.04 29.00 -50.20
CA ALA A 180 -36.45 30.37 -50.54
C ALA A 180 -36.26 30.65 -52.04
N LYS A 181 -35.11 30.29 -52.64
CA LYS A 181 -34.85 30.41 -54.08
C LYS A 181 -35.79 29.54 -54.94
N MET A 182 -36.09 28.32 -54.49
CA MET A 182 -37.03 27.45 -55.18
C MET A 182 -38.46 28.00 -55.14
N ASN A 183 -38.91 28.58 -54.05
CA ASN A 183 -40.19 29.24 -53.91
C ASN A 183 -40.31 30.47 -54.82
N GLU A 184 -39.25 31.24 -55.01
CA GLU A 184 -39.18 32.38 -55.92
C GLU A 184 -39.24 31.93 -57.40
N GLN A 185 -38.75 30.73 -57.72
CA GLN A 185 -38.73 30.17 -59.10
C GLN A 185 -39.91 29.26 -59.46
N GLY A 186 -40.91 29.14 -58.59
CA GLY A 186 -42.10 28.32 -58.87
C GLY A 186 -41.90 26.81 -58.90
N GLY A 187 -40.89 26.31 -58.09
CA GLY A 187 -40.47 24.90 -57.98
C GLY A 187 -41.59 24.00 -57.46
N LYS A 188 -41.59 22.74 -57.90
CA LYS A 188 -42.57 21.72 -57.51
C LYS A 188 -42.39 21.25 -56.11
N LYS A 189 -43.45 21.02 -55.33
CA LYS A 189 -43.47 20.51 -53.98
C LYS A 189 -42.67 19.18 -53.72
N GLU A 190 -42.49 18.40 -54.80
CA GLU A 190 -41.76 17.11 -54.74
C GLU A 190 -40.23 17.29 -54.48
N GLU A 191 -39.62 18.33 -55.04
CA GLU A 191 -38.17 18.63 -54.80
C GLU A 191 -37.88 19.14 -53.38
N ALA A 192 -38.86 19.81 -52.72
CA ALA A 192 -38.78 20.25 -51.35
C ALA A 192 -38.87 19.09 -50.34
N ALA A 193 -39.60 18.02 -50.70
CA ALA A 193 -39.69 16.81 -49.85
C ALA A 193 -38.40 15.99 -49.84
N ASP A 194 -37.61 16.03 -50.93
CA ASP A 194 -36.33 15.31 -51.03
C ASP A 194 -35.22 15.97 -50.19
N LEU A 195 -35.25 17.30 -50.06
CA LEU A 195 -34.35 18.05 -49.20
C LEU A 195 -34.59 17.84 -47.69
N THR A 196 -35.86 17.60 -47.29
CA THR A 196 -36.18 17.30 -45.88
C THR A 196 -35.84 15.88 -45.47
N THR A 197 -35.75 14.93 -46.41
CA THR A 197 -35.27 13.56 -46.15
C THR A 197 -33.75 13.46 -46.00
N MET A 198 -32.99 14.44 -46.47
CA MET A 198 -31.53 14.54 -46.23
C MET A 198 -31.16 14.91 -44.79
N ILE A 199 -32.10 15.45 -44.01
CA ILE A 199 -31.93 15.70 -42.58
C ILE A 199 -32.38 14.45 -41.81
N SER A 200 -31.62 13.35 -41.92
CA SER A 200 -31.91 12.14 -41.14
C SER A 200 -31.72 12.41 -39.64
N PRO A 201 -32.75 12.08 -38.81
CA PRO A 201 -32.55 12.17 -37.36
C PRO A 201 -31.43 11.26 -36.95
N VAL A 202 -30.58 11.73 -36.02
CA VAL A 202 -29.50 10.95 -35.41
C VAL A 202 -30.08 9.64 -34.85
N GLN A 203 -29.57 8.51 -35.32
CA GLN A 203 -30.06 7.18 -34.91
C GLN A 203 -29.93 7.03 -33.37
N PRO A 204 -30.89 6.37 -32.68
CA PRO A 204 -30.82 6.19 -31.21
C PRO A 204 -29.51 5.57 -30.72
N THR A 205 -28.95 4.61 -31.44
CA THR A 205 -27.64 3.99 -31.19
C THR A 205 -26.48 4.98 -31.24
N LYS A 206 -26.58 6.03 -32.07
CA LYS A 206 -25.57 7.10 -32.14
C LYS A 206 -25.67 8.08 -30.98
N VAL A 207 -26.84 8.27 -30.39
CA VAL A 207 -27.02 9.17 -29.24
C VAL A 207 -26.27 8.63 -28.00
N GLU A 208 -26.37 7.34 -27.75
CA GLU A 208 -25.66 6.71 -26.62
C GLU A 208 -24.14 6.77 -26.78
N LEU A 209 -23.64 6.51 -27.98
CA LEU A 209 -22.22 6.62 -28.31
C LEU A 209 -21.72 8.08 -28.18
N LEU A 210 -22.51 9.04 -28.66
CA LEU A 210 -22.14 10.46 -28.56
C LEU A 210 -22.21 10.98 -27.14
N ALA A 211 -23.03 10.38 -26.28
CA ALA A 211 -23.06 10.71 -24.84
C ALA A 211 -21.81 10.21 -24.10
N ASN A 212 -21.28 9.04 -24.50
CA ASN A 212 -20.09 8.42 -23.91
C ASN A 212 -19.11 7.94 -25.00
N PRO A 213 -18.45 8.87 -25.69
CA PRO A 213 -17.60 8.53 -26.83
C PRO A 213 -16.32 7.79 -26.47
N ILE A 214 -15.85 7.92 -25.23
CA ILE A 214 -14.61 7.35 -24.76
C ILE A 214 -14.88 6.42 -23.58
N THR A 215 -14.32 5.20 -23.65
CA THR A 215 -14.46 4.16 -22.63
C THR A 215 -13.08 3.72 -22.14
N ALA A 216 -12.97 3.32 -20.87
CA ALA A 216 -11.73 2.78 -20.31
C ALA A 216 -11.65 1.27 -20.50
N THR A 217 -10.47 0.78 -20.91
CA THR A 217 -10.07 -0.63 -20.80
C THR A 217 -9.13 -0.76 -19.62
N VAL A 218 -9.51 -1.55 -18.60
CA VAL A 218 -8.70 -1.71 -17.38
C VAL A 218 -7.86 -2.97 -17.48
N THR A 219 -6.56 -2.82 -17.35
CA THR A 219 -5.58 -3.93 -17.27
C THR A 219 -4.90 -3.91 -15.91
N LYS A 220 -4.97 -5.01 -15.17
CA LYS A 220 -4.27 -5.17 -13.90
C LYS A 220 -2.85 -5.66 -14.14
N VAL A 221 -1.90 -5.11 -13.41
CA VAL A 221 -0.49 -5.49 -13.43
C VAL A 221 -0.11 -5.94 -12.03
N ASN A 222 0.78 -6.92 -11.93
CA ASN A 222 1.18 -7.52 -10.65
C ASN A 222 -0.04 -7.97 -9.84
N GLU A 223 -0.90 -8.75 -10.50
CA GLU A 223 -2.15 -9.21 -9.93
C GLU A 223 -1.92 -9.97 -8.62
N VAL A 224 -2.70 -9.62 -7.60
CA VAL A 224 -2.55 -10.24 -6.27
C VAL A 224 -3.48 -11.42 -6.06
N GLY A 225 -4.60 -11.48 -6.78
CA GLY A 225 -5.59 -12.53 -6.66
C GLY A 225 -5.98 -12.83 -5.21
N LYS A 226 -5.98 -14.12 -4.83
CA LYS A 226 -6.23 -14.58 -3.46
C LYS A 226 -5.08 -14.28 -2.49
N LEU A 227 -3.89 -13.95 -3.00
CA LEU A 227 -2.68 -13.76 -2.19
C LEU A 227 -2.52 -12.33 -1.64
N GLY A 228 -3.40 -11.39 -2.01
CA GLY A 228 -3.30 -9.99 -1.60
C GLY A 228 -3.27 -9.77 -0.09
N SER A 229 -3.88 -10.65 0.71
CA SER A 229 -3.87 -10.58 2.17
C SER A 229 -2.67 -11.29 2.83
N VAL A 230 -1.88 -12.08 2.09
CA VAL A 230 -0.76 -12.88 2.64
C VAL A 230 0.24 -12.05 3.44
N PRO A 231 0.73 -10.88 2.95
CA PRO A 231 1.74 -10.12 3.67
C PRO A 231 1.28 -9.71 5.07
N SER A 232 0.01 -9.32 5.22
CA SER A 232 -0.58 -8.96 6.51
C SER A 232 -0.94 -10.18 7.36
N ALA A 233 -1.41 -11.27 6.75
CA ALA A 233 -1.80 -12.48 7.45
C ALA A 233 -0.60 -13.22 8.07
N LEU A 234 0.55 -13.25 7.39
CA LEU A 234 1.76 -13.90 7.89
C LEU A 234 2.51 -13.06 8.92
N PHE A 235 2.41 -11.73 8.85
CA PHE A 235 3.16 -10.83 9.72
C PHE A 235 2.93 -11.09 11.21
N VAL A 236 1.68 -11.06 11.68
CA VAL A 236 1.37 -11.16 13.12
C VAL A 236 1.81 -12.50 13.71
N PRO A 237 1.49 -13.66 13.10
CA PRO A 237 1.97 -14.95 13.62
C PRO A 237 3.49 -15.06 13.68
N LEU A 238 4.21 -14.60 12.64
CA LEU A 238 5.67 -14.67 12.60
C LEU A 238 6.31 -13.77 13.67
N TRP A 239 5.76 -12.58 13.89
CA TRP A 239 6.24 -11.65 14.90
C TRP A 239 5.99 -12.16 16.33
N ILE A 240 4.78 -12.64 16.62
CA ILE A 240 4.43 -13.19 17.94
C ILE A 240 5.27 -14.45 18.24
N ALA A 241 5.43 -15.33 17.27
CA ALA A 241 6.28 -16.51 17.43
C ALA A 241 7.73 -16.11 17.74
N SER A 242 8.23 -15.05 17.10
CA SER A 242 9.59 -14.53 17.38
C SER A 242 9.72 -13.98 18.80
N ILE A 243 8.72 -13.26 19.30
CA ILE A 243 8.69 -12.78 20.69
C ILE A 243 8.70 -13.96 21.64
N ILE A 244 7.84 -14.97 21.44
CA ILE A 244 7.75 -16.15 22.30
C ILE A 244 9.08 -16.91 22.30
N GLY A 245 9.66 -17.16 21.13
CA GLY A 245 10.94 -17.84 20.98
C GLY A 245 12.07 -17.11 21.74
N ALA A 246 12.17 -15.79 21.57
CA ALA A 246 13.16 -14.97 22.26
C ALA A 246 12.98 -14.99 23.78
N VAL A 247 11.74 -14.90 24.27
CA VAL A 247 11.43 -14.95 25.72
C VAL A 247 11.81 -16.32 26.30
N MET A 248 11.46 -17.40 25.63
CA MET A 248 11.79 -18.76 26.09
C MET A 248 13.31 -18.97 26.17
N LEU A 249 14.05 -18.52 25.16
CA LEU A 249 15.51 -18.58 25.15
C LEU A 249 16.15 -17.71 26.26
N TYR A 250 15.58 -16.54 26.54
CA TYR A 250 16.00 -15.69 27.64
C TYR A 250 15.78 -16.36 29.00
N LEU A 251 14.58 -16.91 29.22
CA LEU A 251 14.24 -17.61 30.48
C LEU A 251 15.12 -18.84 30.71
N ALA A 252 15.43 -19.60 29.65
CA ALA A 252 16.36 -20.72 29.73
C ALA A 252 17.75 -20.31 30.23
N GLY A 253 18.23 -19.12 29.82
CA GLY A 253 19.52 -18.58 30.24
C GLY A 253 19.52 -17.94 31.63
N THR A 254 18.36 -17.40 32.10
CA THR A 254 18.27 -16.76 33.42
C THR A 254 18.07 -17.75 34.57
N LYS A 255 17.45 -18.87 34.28
CA LYS A 255 17.18 -19.93 35.30
C LYS A 255 18.35 -20.87 35.53
N ARG A 256 19.39 -20.80 34.69
CA ARG A 256 20.55 -21.69 34.76
C ARG A 256 21.75 -21.03 35.49
N PRO A 257 22.23 -21.58 36.60
CA PRO A 257 23.50 -21.17 37.18
C PRO A 257 24.65 -21.65 36.29
N PHE A 258 25.70 -20.86 36.15
CA PHE A 258 26.91 -21.20 35.40
C PHE A 258 28.09 -21.23 36.39
N GLU A 259 28.77 -22.35 36.46
CA GLU A 259 29.91 -22.54 37.40
C GLU A 259 31.21 -21.93 36.86
N ASN A 260 31.36 -21.92 35.53
CA ASN A 260 32.58 -21.41 34.91
C ASN A 260 32.29 -20.76 33.53
N ARG A 261 33.31 -20.07 33.00
CA ARG A 261 33.27 -19.40 31.70
C ARG A 261 33.00 -20.35 30.54
N ILE A 262 33.51 -21.57 30.59
CA ILE A 262 33.39 -22.56 29.52
C ILE A 262 31.93 -22.99 29.42
N GLU A 263 31.27 -23.24 30.54
CA GLU A 263 29.84 -23.61 30.55
C GLU A 263 28.96 -22.48 30.03
N LEU A 264 29.23 -21.25 30.43
CA LEU A 264 28.53 -20.08 29.92
C LEU A 264 28.71 -19.96 28.40
N THR A 265 29.92 -20.14 27.86
CA THR A 265 30.19 -20.06 26.41
C THR A 265 29.52 -21.19 25.64
N LYS A 266 29.54 -22.42 26.17
CA LYS A 266 28.79 -23.57 25.57
C LYS A 266 27.32 -23.29 25.54
N PHE A 267 26.73 -22.77 26.60
CA PHE A 267 25.32 -22.38 26.63
C PHE A 267 25.02 -21.30 25.59
N GLN A 268 25.86 -20.31 25.46
CA GLN A 268 25.68 -19.20 24.53
C GLN A 268 25.82 -19.66 23.07
N LEU A 269 26.71 -20.60 22.76
CA LEU A 269 26.76 -21.24 21.45
C LEU A 269 25.43 -21.91 21.11
N ILE A 270 24.88 -22.70 22.03
CA ILE A 270 23.58 -23.36 21.87
C ILE A 270 22.48 -22.31 21.71
N GLN A 271 22.46 -21.28 22.59
CA GLN A 271 21.48 -20.20 22.55
C GLN A 271 21.57 -19.40 21.23
N SER A 272 22.74 -19.36 20.60
CA SER A 272 22.92 -18.71 19.29
C SER A 272 22.49 -19.60 18.12
N LEU A 273 22.57 -20.93 18.24
CA LEU A 273 22.13 -21.85 17.18
C LEU A 273 20.62 -22.06 17.16
N ILE A 274 19.97 -22.07 18.33
CA ILE A 274 18.53 -22.30 18.42
C ILE A 274 17.68 -21.34 17.60
N PRO A 275 17.95 -20.00 17.54
CA PRO A 275 17.17 -19.10 16.69
C PRO A 275 17.15 -19.48 15.22
N ILE A 276 18.24 -20.06 14.71
CA ILE A 276 18.31 -20.52 13.32
C ILE A 276 17.38 -21.72 13.13
N ILE A 277 17.49 -22.73 13.96
CA ILE A 277 16.64 -23.94 13.87
C ILE A 277 15.17 -23.58 14.09
N PHE A 278 14.89 -22.76 15.08
CA PHE A 278 13.56 -22.27 15.41
C PHE A 278 12.96 -21.44 14.27
N GLY A 279 13.77 -20.60 13.64
CA GLY A 279 13.33 -19.77 12.51
C GLY A 279 12.93 -20.60 11.30
N PHE A 280 13.74 -21.60 10.93
CA PHE A 280 13.38 -22.54 9.86
C PHE A 280 12.11 -23.31 10.20
N PHE A 281 12.03 -23.87 11.39
CA PHE A 281 10.84 -24.59 11.82
C PHE A 281 9.58 -23.71 11.77
N THR A 282 9.66 -22.52 12.35
CA THR A 282 8.52 -21.60 12.46
C THR A 282 8.11 -21.02 11.12
N GLY A 283 9.07 -20.61 10.27
CA GLY A 283 8.79 -20.07 8.95
C GLY A 283 8.08 -21.07 8.05
N TYR A 284 8.59 -22.29 7.99
CA TYR A 284 7.95 -23.37 7.23
C TYR A 284 6.59 -23.77 7.81
N LEU A 285 6.48 -23.87 9.14
CA LEU A 285 5.24 -24.25 9.82
C LEU A 285 4.13 -23.22 9.57
N ILE A 286 4.40 -21.93 9.75
CA ILE A 286 3.40 -20.86 9.57
C ILE A 286 3.01 -20.74 8.10
N THR A 287 3.96 -20.84 7.17
CA THR A 287 3.67 -20.87 5.73
C THR A 287 2.81 -22.07 5.37
N TRP A 288 3.10 -23.26 5.93
CA TRP A 288 2.27 -24.46 5.71
C TRP A 288 0.87 -24.30 6.31
N TYR A 289 0.74 -23.76 7.53
CA TYR A 289 -0.57 -23.47 8.11
C TYR A 289 -1.38 -22.50 7.25
N SER A 290 -0.74 -21.52 6.64
CA SER A 290 -1.43 -20.56 5.78
C SER A 290 -1.98 -21.20 4.50
N THR A 291 -1.32 -22.22 3.94
CA THR A 291 -1.88 -22.99 2.81
C THR A 291 -3.06 -23.84 3.26
N TRP A 292 -2.93 -24.52 4.38
CA TRP A 292 -3.95 -25.45 4.87
C TRP A 292 -5.17 -24.76 5.48
N MET A 293 -4.95 -23.71 6.31
CA MET A 293 -6.05 -23.05 7.03
C MET A 293 -6.69 -21.91 6.23
N LEU A 294 -5.90 -21.17 5.45
CA LEU A 294 -6.33 -19.96 4.73
C LEU A 294 -6.51 -20.22 3.24
N GLY A 295 -6.10 -21.40 2.75
CA GLY A 295 -6.26 -21.77 1.34
C GLY A 295 -5.36 -20.99 0.39
N TYR A 296 -4.20 -20.49 0.85
CA TYR A 296 -3.25 -19.83 -0.02
C TYR A 296 -2.49 -20.83 -0.89
N GLU A 297 -2.42 -20.54 -2.18
CA GLU A 297 -1.71 -21.36 -3.17
C GLU A 297 -0.50 -20.55 -3.66
N PHE A 298 0.69 -20.90 -3.15
CA PHE A 298 1.93 -20.22 -3.53
C PHE A 298 2.54 -20.89 -4.77
N GLU A 299 2.95 -20.09 -5.77
CA GLU A 299 3.73 -20.59 -6.91
C GLU A 299 5.03 -21.24 -6.46
N SER A 300 5.69 -20.66 -5.47
CA SER A 300 6.88 -21.21 -4.83
C SER A 300 6.76 -21.18 -3.31
N PHE A 301 6.18 -22.22 -2.73
CA PHE A 301 6.06 -22.39 -1.29
C PHE A 301 7.40 -22.26 -0.56
N ASN A 302 8.46 -22.88 -1.11
CA ASN A 302 9.79 -22.85 -0.49
C ASN A 302 10.38 -21.46 -0.43
N THR A 303 10.16 -20.64 -1.44
CA THR A 303 10.64 -19.26 -1.47
C THR A 303 10.01 -18.42 -0.35
N VAL A 304 8.70 -18.51 -0.20
CA VAL A 304 7.98 -17.79 0.87
C VAL A 304 8.37 -18.32 2.26
N ALA A 305 8.43 -19.66 2.44
CA ALA A 305 8.79 -20.28 3.70
C ALA A 305 10.23 -19.96 4.13
N LEU A 306 11.16 -19.95 3.18
CA LEU A 306 12.56 -19.60 3.44
C LEU A 306 12.72 -18.13 3.82
N PHE A 307 12.05 -17.21 3.11
CA PHE A 307 12.04 -15.80 3.46
C PHE A 307 11.43 -15.56 4.85
N ALA A 308 10.29 -16.20 5.16
CA ALA A 308 9.66 -16.15 6.47
C ALA A 308 10.61 -16.69 7.57
N SER A 309 11.39 -17.73 7.27
CA SER A 309 12.40 -18.29 8.19
C SER A 309 13.50 -17.28 8.49
N ILE A 310 14.04 -16.62 7.47
CA ILE A 310 15.06 -15.56 7.64
C ILE A 310 14.52 -14.41 8.50
N ALA A 311 13.28 -14.00 8.26
CA ALA A 311 12.64 -12.95 9.06
C ALA A 311 12.49 -13.35 10.54
N VAL A 312 12.04 -14.58 10.83
CA VAL A 312 11.94 -15.09 12.21
C VAL A 312 13.32 -15.14 12.87
N ILE A 313 14.34 -15.62 12.16
CA ILE A 313 15.72 -15.63 12.68
C ILE A 313 16.16 -14.21 13.07
N ALA A 314 15.94 -13.24 12.18
CA ALA A 314 16.30 -11.86 12.41
C ALA A 314 15.56 -11.26 13.63
N PHE A 315 14.27 -11.50 13.72
CA PHE A 315 13.45 -10.99 14.81
C PHE A 315 13.79 -11.66 16.15
N VAL A 316 14.03 -12.96 16.18
CA VAL A 316 14.44 -13.65 17.40
C VAL A 316 15.78 -13.13 17.90
N TYR A 317 16.79 -12.97 17.04
CA TYR A 317 18.08 -12.41 17.46
C TYR A 317 17.93 -10.98 17.95
N MET A 318 17.19 -10.13 17.24
CA MET A 318 16.94 -8.76 17.65
C MET A 318 16.26 -8.72 19.03
N ILE A 319 15.11 -9.38 19.19
CA ILE A 319 14.33 -9.34 20.42
C ILE A 319 15.13 -9.96 21.58
N LEU A 320 15.75 -11.11 21.36
CA LEU A 320 16.55 -11.79 22.38
C LEU A 320 17.72 -10.93 22.86
N SER A 321 18.43 -10.26 21.94
CA SER A 321 19.52 -9.36 22.31
C SER A 321 19.06 -8.25 23.23
N PHE A 322 17.95 -7.56 22.89
CA PHE A 322 17.41 -6.50 23.74
C PHE A 322 16.88 -7.02 25.08
N VAL A 323 16.16 -8.14 25.11
CA VAL A 323 15.65 -8.75 26.34
C VAL A 323 16.79 -9.18 27.27
N VAL A 324 17.89 -9.66 26.70
CA VAL A 324 19.07 -10.08 27.44
C VAL A 324 19.75 -8.87 28.12
N TRP A 325 19.73 -7.69 27.52
CA TRP A 325 20.31 -6.45 28.09
C TRP A 325 19.34 -5.70 29.01
N LEU A 326 18.09 -5.50 28.58
CA LEU A 326 17.10 -4.63 29.22
C LEU A 326 16.06 -5.40 30.04
N ARG A 327 16.13 -6.74 30.01
CA ARG A 327 15.20 -7.67 30.65
C ARG A 327 13.77 -7.60 30.04
N LEU A 328 12.81 -8.29 30.69
CA LEU A 328 11.45 -8.45 30.16
C LEU A 328 10.66 -7.15 29.89
N PRO A 329 10.84 -6.03 30.63
CA PRO A 329 10.08 -4.81 30.33
C PRO A 329 10.24 -4.28 28.89
N VAL A 330 11.35 -4.58 28.21
CA VAL A 330 11.56 -4.18 26.80
C VAL A 330 10.56 -4.82 25.84
N LEU A 331 9.91 -5.91 26.24
CA LEU A 331 8.88 -6.56 25.40
C LEU A 331 7.69 -5.65 25.13
N ALA A 332 7.38 -4.71 26.04
CA ALA A 332 6.36 -3.70 25.80
C ALA A 332 6.69 -2.84 24.57
N PHE A 333 7.97 -2.52 24.37
CA PHE A 333 8.44 -1.80 23.18
C PHE A 333 8.23 -2.61 21.90
N PHE A 334 8.55 -3.91 21.90
CA PHE A 334 8.32 -4.78 20.75
C PHE A 334 6.83 -5.03 20.48
N ALA A 335 5.99 -5.01 21.52
CA ALA A 335 4.53 -5.08 21.34
C ALA A 335 4.00 -3.83 20.62
N LEU A 336 4.55 -2.63 20.88
CA LEU A 336 4.18 -1.40 20.18
C LEU A 336 4.40 -1.48 18.67
N PHE A 337 5.39 -2.25 18.21
CA PHE A 337 5.62 -2.41 16.76
C PHE A 337 4.41 -3.01 16.03
N ILE A 338 3.62 -3.88 16.66
CA ILE A 338 2.38 -4.38 16.06
C ILE A 338 1.39 -3.23 15.86
N PHE A 339 1.22 -2.38 16.86
CA PHE A 339 0.22 -1.30 16.84
C PHE A 339 0.58 -0.20 15.85
N PHE A 340 1.86 0.16 15.73
CA PHE A 340 2.32 1.10 14.71
C PHE A 340 2.44 0.43 13.34
N GLY A 341 2.84 -0.84 13.29
CA GLY A 341 3.05 -1.58 12.05
C GLY A 341 1.76 -1.78 11.27
N LEU A 342 0.70 -2.29 11.90
CA LEU A 342 -0.54 -2.62 11.22
C LEU A 342 -1.14 -1.45 10.42
N PRO A 343 -1.30 -0.22 10.97
CA PRO A 343 -1.78 0.91 10.18
C PRO A 343 -0.83 1.33 9.07
N LEU A 344 0.48 1.34 9.34
CA LEU A 344 1.47 1.87 8.39
C LEU A 344 1.75 0.94 7.21
N ILE A 345 1.74 -0.38 7.41
CA ILE A 345 1.95 -1.35 6.32
C ILE A 345 0.77 -1.44 5.34
N GLN A 346 -0.40 -0.90 5.72
CA GLN A 346 -1.59 -0.82 4.86
C GLN A 346 -1.63 0.44 3.99
N LEU A 347 -0.68 1.35 4.17
CA LEU A 347 -0.60 2.60 3.44
C LEU A 347 0.63 2.62 2.54
N VAL A 348 0.52 3.34 1.44
CA VAL A 348 1.69 3.68 0.61
C VAL A 348 2.38 4.93 1.17
N PRO A 349 3.68 5.14 0.89
CA PRO A 349 4.46 6.25 1.46
C PRO A 349 3.79 7.62 1.34
N GLU A 350 3.12 7.90 0.24
CA GLU A 350 2.46 9.18 -0.07
C GLU A 350 1.21 9.43 0.80
N MET A 351 0.63 8.38 1.35
CA MET A 351 -0.52 8.46 2.27
C MET A 351 -0.11 8.59 3.74
N ILE A 352 1.16 8.35 4.04
CA ILE A 352 1.66 8.36 5.41
C ILE A 352 2.00 9.80 5.82
N PRO A 353 1.42 10.33 6.92
CA PRO A 353 1.80 11.65 7.40
C PRO A 353 3.30 11.72 7.65
N SER A 354 3.94 12.83 7.28
CA SER A 354 5.40 13.00 7.23
C SER A 354 6.12 12.62 8.53
N PHE A 355 5.52 12.87 9.69
CA PHE A 355 6.07 12.45 10.97
C PHE A 355 6.23 10.93 11.06
N TYR A 356 5.21 10.17 10.68
CA TYR A 356 5.24 8.70 10.73
C TYR A 356 6.15 8.13 9.63
N GLY A 357 6.13 8.71 8.44
CA GLY A 357 6.99 8.30 7.33
C GLY A 357 8.47 8.51 7.61
N ASN A 358 8.83 9.66 8.19
CA ASN A 358 10.22 10.02 8.41
C ASN A 358 10.82 9.45 9.71
N TYR A 359 10.02 9.34 10.77
CA TYR A 359 10.54 9.01 12.11
C TYR A 359 10.11 7.66 12.66
N ILE A 360 8.99 7.09 12.19
CA ILE A 360 8.48 5.80 12.69
C ILE A 360 8.73 4.67 11.71
N LEU A 361 8.30 4.82 10.47
CA LEU A 361 8.36 3.77 9.44
C LEU A 361 9.78 3.21 9.21
N PRO A 362 10.86 4.01 9.16
CA PRO A 362 12.22 3.49 8.95
C PRO A 362 12.71 2.54 10.04
N TRP A 363 12.17 2.69 11.26
CA TRP A 363 12.56 1.88 12.43
C TRP A 363 11.71 0.62 12.63
N LEU A 364 10.67 0.42 11.81
CA LEU A 364 9.78 -0.73 11.93
C LEU A 364 10.36 -1.97 11.23
N PRO A 365 10.92 -2.96 11.96
CA PRO A 365 11.47 -4.17 11.34
C PRO A 365 10.43 -4.97 10.57
N ILE A 366 9.19 -4.88 10.99
CA ILE A 366 8.01 -5.55 10.44
C ILE A 366 7.79 -5.17 8.97
N ARG A 367 8.09 -3.93 8.60
CA ARG A 367 8.00 -3.44 7.23
C ARG A 367 8.81 -4.31 6.27
N PHE A 368 10.02 -4.70 6.66
CA PHE A 368 10.91 -5.50 5.81
C PHE A 368 10.34 -6.90 5.54
N LEU A 369 9.62 -7.48 6.51
CA LEU A 369 8.89 -8.74 6.31
C LEU A 369 7.75 -8.57 5.30
N VAL A 370 6.90 -7.57 5.49
CA VAL A 370 5.71 -7.37 4.66
C VAL A 370 6.08 -7.01 3.23
N ASP A 371 7.01 -6.06 3.06
CA ASP A 371 7.44 -5.62 1.75
C ASP A 371 8.23 -6.71 1.01
N GLY A 372 9.07 -7.48 1.72
CA GLY A 372 9.80 -8.59 1.11
C GLY A 372 8.87 -9.75 0.67
N ILE A 373 7.79 -10.02 1.41
CA ILE A 373 6.76 -10.98 0.95
C ILE A 373 6.08 -10.46 -0.32
N LYS A 374 5.78 -9.17 -0.42
CA LYS A 374 5.21 -8.57 -1.64
C LYS A 374 6.15 -8.72 -2.84
N GLU A 375 7.46 -8.49 -2.65
CA GLU A 375 8.45 -8.68 -3.73
C GLU A 375 8.41 -10.10 -4.29
N ILE A 376 8.35 -11.08 -3.40
CA ILE A 376 8.32 -12.50 -3.79
C ILE A 376 7.00 -12.86 -4.47
N LEU A 377 5.86 -12.38 -3.95
CA LEU A 377 4.57 -12.83 -4.42
C LEU A 377 4.08 -12.08 -5.66
N PHE A 378 4.41 -10.78 -5.79
CA PHE A 378 3.77 -9.93 -6.78
C PHE A 378 4.74 -9.29 -7.79
N PHE A 379 6.03 -9.19 -7.44
CA PHE A 379 7.03 -8.55 -8.29
C PHE A 379 8.06 -9.51 -8.88
N GLY A 380 7.90 -10.83 -8.64
CA GLY A 380 8.74 -11.88 -9.23
C GLY A 380 10.15 -11.95 -8.67
N GLU A 381 10.43 -11.31 -7.54
CA GLU A 381 11.72 -11.35 -6.90
C GLU A 381 11.95 -12.68 -6.15
N GLY A 382 13.22 -13.05 -5.99
CA GLY A 382 13.61 -14.25 -5.25
C GLY A 382 13.69 -14.03 -3.74
N VAL A 383 14.13 -15.08 -3.03
CA VAL A 383 14.39 -15.00 -1.58
C VAL A 383 15.40 -13.89 -1.24
N MET A 384 16.43 -13.72 -2.06
CA MET A 384 17.48 -12.71 -1.87
C MET A 384 17.07 -11.41 -2.58
N ASN A 385 16.30 -10.59 -1.89
CA ASN A 385 15.91 -9.25 -2.28
C ASN A 385 16.45 -8.22 -1.28
N ASP A 386 16.27 -6.93 -1.54
CA ASP A 386 16.77 -5.84 -0.70
C ASP A 386 16.30 -5.95 0.76
N TYR A 387 15.06 -6.39 0.99
CA TYR A 387 14.51 -6.55 2.33
C TYR A 387 15.13 -7.73 3.08
N THR A 388 15.50 -8.80 2.37
CA THR A 388 16.24 -9.93 2.95
C THR A 388 17.60 -9.50 3.43
N VAL A 389 18.29 -8.67 2.67
CA VAL A 389 19.60 -8.11 3.07
C VAL A 389 19.48 -7.34 4.37
N VAL A 390 18.46 -6.50 4.52
CA VAL A 390 18.21 -5.77 5.79
C VAL A 390 17.91 -6.71 6.94
N LEU A 391 17.07 -7.73 6.74
CA LEU A 391 16.78 -8.74 7.77
C LEU A 391 18.04 -9.50 8.20
N ILE A 392 18.94 -9.85 7.28
CA ILE A 392 20.23 -10.48 7.59
C ILE A 392 21.09 -9.53 8.44
N TRP A 393 21.15 -8.24 8.13
CA TRP A 393 21.88 -7.27 8.94
C TRP A 393 21.29 -7.13 10.34
N ILE A 394 19.96 -7.17 10.49
CA ILE A 394 19.28 -7.20 11.79
C ILE A 394 19.68 -8.45 12.57
N ALA A 395 19.71 -9.62 11.92
CA ALA A 395 20.14 -10.88 12.55
C ALA A 395 21.59 -10.81 13.02
N ILE A 396 22.51 -10.34 12.18
CA ILE A 396 23.94 -10.18 12.50
C ILE A 396 24.10 -9.22 13.67
N GLY A 397 23.46 -8.06 13.64
CA GLY A 397 23.51 -7.08 14.73
C GLY A 397 23.02 -7.65 16.05
N GLY A 398 21.88 -8.34 16.05
CA GLY A 398 21.32 -9.01 17.22
C GLY A 398 22.27 -10.12 17.75
N PHE A 399 22.81 -10.93 16.86
CA PHE A 399 23.80 -11.97 17.20
C PHE A 399 25.04 -11.36 17.87
N LEU A 400 25.62 -10.32 17.29
CA LEU A 400 26.80 -9.64 17.85
C LEU A 400 26.52 -9.06 19.24
N LEU A 401 25.36 -8.40 19.43
CA LEU A 401 24.95 -7.86 20.72
C LEU A 401 24.80 -8.95 21.80
N LEU A 402 24.33 -10.14 21.44
CA LEU A 402 24.29 -11.28 22.35
C LEU A 402 25.69 -11.70 22.80
N TRP A 403 26.68 -11.76 21.89
CA TRP A 403 28.04 -12.18 22.16
C TRP A 403 28.81 -11.15 22.98
N VAL A 404 28.64 -9.84 22.71
CA VAL A 404 29.25 -8.76 23.49
C VAL A 404 28.86 -8.86 24.95
N ARG A 405 27.58 -9.19 25.25
CA ARG A 405 27.17 -9.36 26.65
C ARG A 405 27.89 -10.48 27.37
N ASN A 406 28.21 -11.59 26.69
CA ASN A 406 28.92 -12.69 27.28
C ASN A 406 30.35 -12.28 27.72
N LEU A 407 30.98 -11.40 26.92
CA LEU A 407 32.32 -10.87 27.30
C LEU A 407 32.27 -10.04 28.56
N ILE A 408 31.17 -9.33 28.80
CA ILE A 408 31.03 -8.41 29.97
C ILE A 408 30.46 -9.12 31.19
N LYS A 409 29.71 -10.22 31.03
CA LYS A 409 29.10 -10.94 32.17
C LYS A 409 30.14 -11.58 33.03
N LYS A 410 30.24 -11.15 34.29
CA LYS A 410 31.07 -11.80 35.33
C LYS A 410 30.42 -13.12 35.72
N VAL A 411 31.12 -14.22 35.66
CA VAL A 411 30.75 -15.49 36.28
C VAL A 411 31.08 -15.42 37.74
N GLU A 412 30.10 -15.48 38.63
CA GLU A 412 30.34 -15.59 40.06
C GLU A 412 30.92 -16.99 40.32
N SER A 413 32.22 -17.05 40.58
CA SER A 413 32.83 -18.27 41.12
C SER A 413 32.15 -18.55 42.47
N LYS A 414 31.54 -19.70 42.65
CA LYS A 414 31.23 -20.20 43.99
C LYS A 414 32.54 -20.22 44.76
N LYS A 415 32.70 -19.32 45.73
CA LYS A 415 33.69 -19.52 46.79
C LYS A 415 33.25 -20.77 47.53
N GLU A 416 34.09 -21.80 47.48
CA GLU A 416 34.05 -22.94 48.37
C GLU A 416 34.02 -22.54 49.84
#